data_3907f6794c9163faf45b09e898234a2e
#
_entry.id   3907f6794c9163faf45b09e898234a2e
#
_cell.length_a   1.000
_cell.length_b   1.000
_cell.length_c   1.000
_cell.angle_alpha   90.00
_cell.angle_beta   90.00
_cell.angle_gamma   90.00
#
_symmetry.space_group_name_H-M   'P 1'
#
loop_
_entity.id
_entity.type
_entity.pdbx_description
1 polymer ?
#
loop_
_entity_poly.entity_id
_entity_poly.type
_entity_poly.pdbx_seq_one_letter_code
_entity_poly.pdbx_strand_id
1 'polypeptide(L)'
;MYFYNMLNLTPFLLFDGNCAEAMTFYQSCLNGELTITKIADTPMKNHMPPQQHHKVAHAHLKSSGIEFSATDWLHPKRTPKPGNTVAMYINGGKYDELRKIFDSLATGADKALVDDLQDMPFGTYGHLADRYGVHWFFQGGKAA
;
A
#
# COMPACT_ATOMS: atom_id res chain seq x y z
N MET A 1 -8.13 11.65 19.54
CA MET A 1 -7.19 11.03 20.27
C MET A 1 -5.97 10.71 19.55
N TYR A 2 -4.90 10.84 20.16
CA TYR A 2 -3.77 10.74 19.54
C TYR A 2 -2.80 10.04 20.32
N PHE A 3 -2.00 9.33 19.81
CA PHE A 3 -1.12 8.38 20.42
C PHE A 3 0.34 8.76 20.27
N TYR A 4 0.65 10.05 20.36
CA TYR A 4 2.00 10.51 20.25
C TYR A 4 2.92 9.86 21.27
N ASN A 5 2.38 9.48 22.45
CA ASN A 5 3.19 8.90 23.50
C ASN A 5 3.41 7.39 23.30
N MET A 6 2.78 6.80 22.28
CA MET A 6 2.90 5.38 21.98
C MET A 6 3.71 5.20 20.72
N LEU A 7 4.75 4.36 20.82
CA LEU A 7 5.54 4.04 19.65
C LEU A 7 4.76 3.10 18.75
N ASN A 8 4.68 3.42 17.45
CA ASN A 8 4.06 2.56 16.47
C ASN A 8 5.04 2.30 15.34
N LEU A 9 4.96 1.11 14.77
CA LEU A 9 5.69 0.78 13.56
C LEU A 9 4.68 0.37 12.50
N THR A 10 4.58 1.13 11.43
CA THR A 10 3.68 0.82 10.33
C THR A 10 4.43 0.96 9.01
N PRO A 11 4.04 0.21 7.98
CA PRO A 11 4.62 0.40 6.66
C PRO A 11 4.39 1.81 6.14
N PHE A 12 5.38 2.35 5.45
CA PHE A 12 5.33 3.67 4.88
C PHE A 12 5.79 3.58 3.43
N LEU A 13 4.86 3.68 2.50
CA LEU A 13 5.18 3.53 1.08
C LEU A 13 5.62 4.87 0.51
N LEU A 14 6.65 4.82 -0.34
CA LEU A 14 7.20 6.02 -0.96
C LEU A 14 6.88 6.01 -2.44
N PHE A 15 6.26 7.09 -2.92
CA PHE A 15 5.90 7.23 -4.33
C PHE A 15 6.56 8.47 -4.93
N ASP A 16 6.60 8.52 -6.24
CA ASP A 16 7.19 9.64 -6.97
C ASP A 16 6.08 10.41 -7.69
N GLY A 17 5.25 11.10 -6.93
CA GLY A 17 4.18 11.95 -7.45
C GLY A 17 2.86 11.24 -7.67
N ASN A 18 2.80 9.91 -7.54
CA ASN A 18 1.58 9.13 -7.79
C ASN A 18 0.97 8.51 -6.52
N CYS A 19 1.29 9.07 -5.36
CA CYS A 19 0.80 8.56 -4.08
C CYS A 19 -0.74 8.55 -4.01
N ALA A 20 -1.40 9.63 -4.42
CA ALA A 20 -2.85 9.72 -4.35
C ALA A 20 -3.51 8.65 -5.22
N GLU A 21 -3.00 8.42 -6.41
CA GLU A 21 -3.50 7.40 -7.33
C GLU A 21 -3.32 6.02 -6.71
N ALA A 22 -2.12 5.72 -6.22
CA ALA A 22 -1.81 4.41 -5.64
C ALA A 22 -2.67 4.12 -4.41
N MET A 23 -2.79 5.08 -3.50
CA MET A 23 -3.55 4.86 -2.27
C MET A 23 -5.05 4.75 -2.54
N THR A 24 -5.57 5.43 -3.55
CA THR A 24 -6.95 5.28 -3.98
C THR A 24 -7.18 3.87 -4.54
N PHE A 25 -6.21 3.36 -5.30
CA PHE A 25 -6.26 1.99 -5.79
C PHE A 25 -6.27 1.00 -4.63
N TYR A 26 -5.38 1.18 -3.64
CA TYR A 26 -5.34 0.29 -2.46
C TYR A 26 -6.64 0.34 -1.67
N GLN A 27 -7.25 1.51 -1.54
CA GLN A 27 -8.55 1.62 -0.89
C GLN A 27 -9.61 0.78 -1.61
N SER A 28 -9.61 0.81 -2.94
CA SER A 28 -10.56 0.02 -3.71
C SER A 28 -10.34 -1.48 -3.56
N CYS A 29 -9.09 -1.91 -3.31
CA CYS A 29 -8.76 -3.31 -3.15
C CYS A 29 -9.00 -3.84 -1.74
N LEU A 30 -8.74 -3.00 -0.74
CA LEU A 30 -8.70 -3.42 0.66
C LEU A 30 -9.86 -2.90 1.48
N ASN A 31 -10.60 -1.95 0.96
CA ASN A 31 -11.64 -1.18 1.65
C ASN A 31 -11.01 -0.36 2.80
N GLY A 32 -11.81 0.34 3.56
CA GLY A 32 -11.32 1.11 4.69
C GLY A 32 -11.36 2.60 4.47
N GLU A 33 -10.84 3.33 5.45
CA GLU A 33 -10.82 4.77 5.44
C GLU A 33 -9.48 5.27 4.91
N LEU A 34 -9.53 6.08 3.86
CA LEU A 34 -8.36 6.70 3.27
C LEU A 34 -8.36 8.19 3.57
N THR A 35 -7.26 8.68 4.13
CA THR A 35 -7.03 10.11 4.35
C THR A 35 -5.84 10.53 3.50
N ILE A 36 -5.99 11.60 2.75
CA ILE A 36 -4.91 12.14 1.92
C ILE A 36 -4.74 13.62 2.28
N THR A 37 -3.53 14.01 2.64
CA THR A 37 -3.18 15.40 2.93
C THR A 37 -2.13 15.85 1.93
N LYS A 38 -2.46 16.86 1.14
CA LYS A 38 -1.54 17.41 0.14
C LYS A 38 -0.64 18.48 0.75
N ILE A 39 0.49 18.72 0.11
CA ILE A 39 1.42 19.78 0.52
C ILE A 39 0.67 21.12 0.63
N ALA A 40 -0.22 21.42 -0.32
CA ALA A 40 -1.02 22.65 -0.34
C ALA A 40 -1.83 22.87 0.94
N ASP A 41 -2.18 21.80 1.65
CA ASP A 41 -3.01 21.85 2.84
C ASP A 41 -2.18 21.83 4.13
N THR A 42 -0.89 22.02 4.04
CA THR A 42 0.04 22.01 5.19
C THR A 42 0.93 23.24 5.18
N PRO A 43 1.55 23.58 6.33
CA PRO A 43 2.54 24.65 6.37
C PRO A 43 3.76 24.40 5.49
N MET A 44 3.98 23.16 5.02
CA MET A 44 5.08 22.83 4.13
C MET A 44 5.02 23.63 2.82
N LYS A 45 3.83 24.07 2.42
CA LYS A 45 3.66 24.86 1.20
C LYS A 45 4.49 26.14 1.22
N ASN A 46 4.78 26.66 2.42
CA ASN A 46 5.56 27.89 2.57
C ASN A 46 7.06 27.70 2.31
N HIS A 47 7.50 26.43 2.26
CA HIS A 47 8.90 26.09 2.08
C HIS A 47 9.13 25.31 0.79
N MET A 48 8.12 25.17 -0.05
CA MET A 48 8.18 24.37 -1.27
C MET A 48 7.63 25.15 -2.46
N PRO A 49 8.19 24.96 -3.65
CA PRO A 49 7.71 25.67 -4.83
C PRO A 49 6.27 25.24 -5.17
N PRO A 50 5.47 26.14 -5.76
CA PRO A 50 4.08 25.84 -6.10
C PRO A 50 3.87 24.57 -6.93
N GLN A 51 4.87 24.21 -7.75
CA GLN A 51 4.80 23.01 -8.58
C GLN A 51 4.72 21.72 -7.77
N GLN A 52 5.09 21.77 -6.48
CA GLN A 52 5.07 20.62 -5.60
C GLN A 52 3.80 20.55 -4.74
N HIS A 53 2.98 21.62 -4.75
CA HIS A 53 1.86 21.72 -3.80
C HIS A 53 0.75 20.69 -4.03
N HIS A 54 0.64 20.12 -5.22
CA HIS A 54 -0.35 19.07 -5.51
C HIS A 54 0.06 17.69 -5.00
N LYS A 55 1.31 17.54 -4.60
CA LYS A 55 1.82 16.25 -4.14
C LYS A 55 1.32 15.93 -2.74
N VAL A 56 1.33 14.65 -2.41
CA VAL A 56 0.83 14.15 -1.13
C VAL A 56 1.93 14.26 -0.08
N ALA A 57 1.64 14.99 1.00
CA ALA A 57 2.53 15.04 2.16
C ALA A 57 2.37 13.79 3.00
N HIS A 58 1.13 13.30 3.14
CA HIS A 58 0.86 12.11 3.93
C HIS A 58 -0.48 11.51 3.51
N ALA A 59 -0.51 10.20 3.35
CA ALA A 59 -1.73 9.45 3.14
C ALA A 59 -1.78 8.30 4.14
N HIS A 60 -2.98 7.92 4.55
CA HIS A 60 -3.17 6.86 5.53
C HIS A 60 -4.40 6.05 5.19
N LEU A 61 -4.23 4.73 5.15
CA LEU A 61 -5.33 3.80 4.91
C LEU A 61 -5.47 2.90 6.12
N LYS A 62 -6.71 2.79 6.61
CA LYS A 62 -6.99 1.94 7.75
C LYS A 62 -8.30 1.19 7.56
N SER A 63 -8.26 -0.12 7.73
CA SER A 63 -9.44 -0.94 7.84
C SER A 63 -9.18 -1.98 8.92
N SER A 64 -10.12 -2.92 9.12
CA SER A 64 -9.96 -3.93 10.16
C SER A 64 -8.72 -4.78 9.88
N GLY A 65 -7.74 -4.72 10.77
CA GLY A 65 -6.50 -5.49 10.64
C GLY A 65 -5.49 -4.96 9.63
N ILE A 66 -5.81 -3.88 8.91
CA ILE A 66 -4.93 -3.34 7.87
C ILE A 66 -4.67 -1.87 8.17
N GLU A 67 -3.41 -1.50 8.21
CA GLU A 67 -3.05 -0.09 8.39
C GLU A 67 -1.68 0.18 7.79
N PHE A 68 -1.59 1.18 6.93
CA PHE A 68 -0.30 1.67 6.42
C PHE A 68 -0.45 3.09 5.91
N SER A 69 0.68 3.74 5.77
CA SER A 69 0.74 5.12 5.30
C SER A 69 1.59 5.23 4.04
N ALA A 70 1.55 6.38 3.42
CA ALA A 70 2.33 6.66 2.23
C ALA A 70 2.58 8.15 2.06
N THR A 71 3.54 8.48 1.22
CA THR A 71 3.84 9.86 0.87
C THR A 71 4.37 9.91 -0.56
N ASP A 72 4.28 11.07 -1.17
CA ASP A 72 5.12 11.39 -2.32
C ASP A 72 6.46 11.85 -1.75
N TRP A 73 7.55 11.08 -2.03
CA TRP A 73 8.84 11.41 -1.46
C TRP A 73 9.49 12.56 -2.22
N LEU A 74 9.74 13.64 -1.50
CA LEU A 74 10.18 14.90 -2.11
C LEU A 74 11.66 15.18 -1.91
N HIS A 75 12.47 14.15 -1.76
CA HIS A 75 13.89 14.32 -1.58
C HIS A 75 14.49 14.95 -2.85
N PRO A 76 15.29 16.01 -2.72
CA PRO A 76 15.79 16.74 -3.89
C PRO A 76 16.74 15.94 -4.77
N LYS A 77 17.38 14.89 -4.23
CA LYS A 77 18.38 14.12 -4.96
C LYS A 77 18.10 12.63 -5.05
N ARG A 78 16.99 12.17 -4.52
CA ARG A 78 16.66 10.73 -4.50
C ARG A 78 15.25 10.51 -4.97
N THR A 79 15.07 9.47 -5.76
CA THR A 79 13.76 9.07 -6.28
C THR A 79 13.42 7.68 -5.75
N PRO A 80 12.19 7.43 -5.32
CA PRO A 80 11.79 6.09 -4.91
C PRO A 80 11.96 5.10 -6.07
N LYS A 81 12.42 3.89 -5.75
CA LYS A 81 12.57 2.83 -6.73
C LYS A 81 11.90 1.56 -6.21
N PRO A 82 11.10 0.87 -7.03
CA PRO A 82 10.56 -0.43 -6.62
C PRO A 82 11.68 -1.40 -6.30
N GLY A 83 11.47 -2.24 -5.28
CA GLY A 83 12.40 -3.26 -4.86
C GLY A 83 11.64 -4.48 -4.38
N ASN A 84 12.35 -5.54 -4.01
CA ASN A 84 11.72 -6.79 -3.65
C ASN A 84 12.20 -7.40 -2.34
N THR A 85 12.84 -6.61 -1.49
CA THR A 85 13.34 -7.10 -0.20
C THR A 85 12.36 -6.89 0.95
N VAL A 86 11.32 -6.09 0.75
CA VAL A 86 10.28 -5.85 1.75
C VAL A 86 8.93 -6.01 1.05
N ALA A 87 7.99 -6.63 1.73
CA ALA A 87 6.66 -6.85 1.18
C ALA A 87 5.59 -6.57 2.22
N MET A 88 4.39 -6.28 1.73
CA MET A 88 3.19 -6.24 2.54
C MET A 88 2.70 -7.68 2.72
N TYR A 89 2.29 -8.05 3.91
CA TYR A 89 1.90 -9.43 4.17
C TYR A 89 0.48 -9.49 4.70
N ILE A 90 -0.42 -10.04 3.89
CA ILE A 90 -1.80 -10.25 4.26
C ILE A 90 -1.92 -11.69 4.72
N ASN A 91 -2.26 -11.89 5.98
CA ASN A 91 -2.32 -13.21 6.56
C ASN A 91 -3.62 -13.41 7.34
N GLY A 92 -4.09 -14.65 7.36
CA GLY A 92 -5.34 -15.01 8.02
C GLY A 92 -6.52 -14.89 7.07
N GLY A 93 -7.72 -15.01 7.63
CA GLY A 93 -8.93 -14.89 6.85
C GLY A 93 -9.28 -16.14 6.05
N LYS A 94 -10.44 -16.08 5.43
CA LYS A 94 -10.94 -17.18 4.60
C LYS A 94 -10.44 -17.04 3.17
N TYR A 95 -10.39 -18.15 2.47
CA TYR A 95 -9.94 -18.16 1.08
C TYR A 95 -10.66 -17.12 0.22
N ASP A 96 -12.00 -17.04 0.35
CA ASP A 96 -12.76 -16.11 -0.50
C ASP A 96 -12.38 -14.65 -0.28
N GLU A 97 -12.03 -14.27 0.95
CA GLU A 97 -11.56 -12.93 1.25
C GLU A 97 -10.20 -12.69 0.60
N LEU A 98 -9.28 -13.65 0.75
CA LEU A 98 -7.96 -13.56 0.15
C LEU A 98 -8.04 -13.50 -1.37
N ARG A 99 -8.88 -14.35 -1.97
CA ARG A 99 -9.05 -14.40 -3.43
C ARG A 99 -9.49 -13.05 -3.97
N LYS A 100 -10.45 -12.43 -3.31
CA LYS A 100 -11.00 -11.16 -3.74
C LYS A 100 -9.94 -10.05 -3.69
N ILE A 101 -9.21 -9.98 -2.58
CA ILE A 101 -8.15 -8.99 -2.42
C ILE A 101 -7.02 -9.23 -3.41
N PHE A 102 -6.60 -10.48 -3.56
CA PHE A 102 -5.53 -10.85 -4.49
C PHE A 102 -5.89 -10.43 -5.91
N ASP A 103 -7.08 -10.78 -6.38
CA ASP A 103 -7.50 -10.46 -7.74
C ASP A 103 -7.56 -8.95 -7.97
N SER A 104 -8.03 -8.20 -6.97
CA SER A 104 -8.08 -6.74 -7.06
C SER A 104 -6.68 -6.13 -7.15
N LEU A 105 -5.75 -6.56 -6.29
CA LEU A 105 -4.38 -6.06 -6.29
C LEU A 105 -3.62 -6.46 -7.54
N ALA A 106 -3.96 -7.61 -8.14
CA ALA A 106 -3.32 -8.09 -9.35
C ALA A 106 -3.73 -7.31 -10.61
N THR A 107 -4.80 -6.49 -10.51
CA THR A 107 -5.28 -5.70 -11.64
C THR A 107 -4.19 -4.74 -12.12
N GLY A 108 -3.81 -4.84 -13.38
CA GLY A 108 -2.77 -3.98 -13.97
C GLY A 108 -1.34 -4.39 -13.62
N ALA A 109 -1.15 -5.48 -12.87
CA ALA A 109 0.17 -5.97 -12.55
C ALA A 109 0.82 -6.66 -13.76
N ASP A 110 2.15 -6.73 -13.76
CA ASP A 110 2.89 -7.54 -14.72
C ASP A 110 2.64 -9.01 -14.38
N LYS A 111 2.07 -9.76 -15.30
CA LYS A 111 1.73 -11.16 -15.09
C LYS A 111 2.93 -12.02 -14.72
N ALA A 112 4.12 -11.66 -15.18
CA ALA A 112 5.34 -12.37 -14.81
C ALA A 112 5.68 -12.24 -13.33
N LEU A 113 5.07 -11.26 -12.64
CA LEU A 113 5.30 -11.01 -11.21
C LEU A 113 4.09 -11.37 -10.37
N VAL A 114 3.21 -12.24 -10.90
CA VAL A 114 2.03 -12.71 -10.18
C VAL A 114 2.13 -14.22 -10.01
N ASP A 115 2.25 -14.66 -8.77
CA ASP A 115 2.23 -16.08 -8.41
C ASP A 115 0.89 -16.35 -7.73
N ASP A 116 -0.05 -16.94 -8.48
CA ASP A 116 -1.43 -17.10 -8.06
C ASP A 116 -1.57 -17.87 -6.74
N LEU A 117 -2.71 -17.67 -6.08
CA LEU A 117 -3.02 -18.37 -4.85
C LEU A 117 -3.03 -19.89 -5.10
N GLN A 118 -2.34 -20.63 -4.25
CA GLN A 118 -2.22 -22.06 -4.35
C GLN A 118 -2.46 -22.71 -2.99
N ASP A 119 -3.01 -23.94 -3.02
CA ASP A 119 -3.13 -24.73 -1.80
C ASP A 119 -1.76 -25.31 -1.45
N MET A 120 -1.34 -25.07 -0.24
CA MET A 120 -0.11 -25.61 0.33
C MET A 120 -0.50 -26.40 1.59
N PRO A 121 0.40 -27.24 2.12
CA PRO A 121 0.07 -28.00 3.34
C PRO A 121 -0.40 -27.13 4.50
N PHE A 122 0.09 -25.88 4.57
CA PHE A 122 -0.24 -24.95 5.65
C PHE A 122 -1.44 -24.04 5.33
N GLY A 123 -2.03 -24.13 4.17
CA GLY A 123 -3.15 -23.27 3.76
C GLY A 123 -2.92 -22.68 2.38
N THR A 124 -3.61 -21.60 2.07
CA THR A 124 -3.45 -20.89 0.80
C THR A 124 -2.24 -19.96 0.88
N TYR A 125 -1.49 -19.87 -0.20
CA TYR A 125 -0.31 -19.01 -0.29
C TYR A 125 -0.21 -18.40 -1.68
N GLY A 126 0.24 -17.17 -1.77
CA GLY A 126 0.47 -16.51 -3.05
C GLY A 126 1.30 -15.26 -2.90
N HIS A 127 1.70 -14.69 -4.04
CA HIS A 127 2.52 -13.49 -4.08
C HIS A 127 2.24 -12.72 -5.36
N LEU A 128 2.29 -11.40 -5.28
CA LEU A 128 2.30 -10.56 -6.47
C LEU A 128 3.08 -9.28 -6.21
N ALA A 129 3.59 -8.69 -7.29
CA ALA A 129 4.00 -7.30 -7.29
C ALA A 129 2.89 -6.53 -8.01
N ASP A 130 2.33 -5.52 -7.38
CA ASP A 130 1.20 -4.79 -7.97
C ASP A 130 1.67 -3.82 -9.06
N ARG A 131 0.73 -3.11 -9.68
CA ARG A 131 1.04 -2.18 -10.78
C ARG A 131 2.01 -1.06 -10.40
N TYR A 132 2.17 -0.81 -9.11
CA TYR A 132 3.07 0.22 -8.60
C TYR A 132 4.41 -0.36 -8.14
N GLY A 133 4.59 -1.68 -8.27
CA GLY A 133 5.83 -2.36 -7.87
C GLY A 133 5.90 -2.73 -6.40
N VAL A 134 4.82 -2.59 -5.66
CA VAL A 134 4.76 -3.02 -4.26
C VAL A 134 4.46 -4.51 -4.20
N HIS A 135 5.26 -5.25 -3.43
CA HIS A 135 5.10 -6.69 -3.27
C HIS A 135 4.14 -7.03 -2.14
N TRP A 136 3.29 -8.03 -2.41
CA TRP A 136 2.29 -8.51 -1.47
C TRP A 136 2.38 -10.03 -1.38
N PHE A 137 2.46 -10.55 -0.16
CA PHE A 137 2.37 -11.98 0.09
C PHE A 137 1.06 -12.27 0.79
N PHE A 138 0.51 -13.45 0.52
CA PHE A 138 -0.78 -13.86 1.08
C PHE A 138 -0.66 -15.22 1.69
N GLN A 139 -1.24 -15.40 2.88
CA GLN A 139 -1.34 -16.70 3.51
C GLN A 139 -2.60 -16.77 4.34
N GLY A 140 -3.41 -17.79 4.16
CA GLY A 140 -4.66 -17.91 4.91
C GLY A 140 -5.33 -19.27 4.72
N GLY A 141 -6.65 -19.29 4.89
CA GLY A 141 -7.41 -20.51 4.82
C GLY A 141 -7.43 -21.16 3.45
N LYS A 142 -7.56 -22.48 3.44
CA LYS A 142 -7.66 -23.21 2.19
C LYS A 142 -9.00 -22.97 1.51
N ALA A 143 -9.04 -23.14 0.20
CA ALA A 143 -10.28 -23.17 -0.54
C ALA A 143 -11.12 -24.35 -0.06
N ALA A 144 -12.43 -24.13 0.07
CA ALA A 144 -13.36 -25.16 0.56
C ALA A 144 -13.58 -26.22 -0.50
#